data_7c739b5a528e3c785ea5f79978962405
#
_entry.id   7c739b5a528e3c785ea5f79978962405
#
_cell.length_a   1.000
_cell.length_b   1.000
_cell.length_c   1.000
_cell.angle_alpha   90.00
_cell.angle_beta   90.00
_cell.angle_gamma   90.00
#
_symmetry.space_group_name_H-M   'P 1'
#
loop_
_entity.id
_entity.type
_entity.pdbx_description
1 polymer ?
#
loop_
_entity_poly.entity_id
_entity_poly.type
_entity_poly.pdbx_seq_one_letter_code
_entity_poly.pdbx_strand_id
1 'polypeptide(L)'
;MRIVGGKWRGRQIEAPDGRDVTRPTTDRTREQIASMILSAAGLDLSGTSVLDAFAGSGAMGLELLSRGAARATFLDRDRRAVARIKRTASSLGAVPGEVSALGGDALRLCERSLPGAPFGVVFLDPPYALDAGE
;
A
#
# COMPACT_ATOMS: atom_id res chain seq x y z
N MET A 1 -9.55 -9.74 3.22
CA MET A 1 -9.29 -8.29 3.18
C MET A 1 -9.85 -7.70 1.90
N ARG A 2 -10.49 -6.55 2.00
CA ARG A 2 -11.04 -5.94 0.77
C ARG A 2 -10.87 -4.44 0.80
N ILE A 3 -10.90 -3.85 -0.39
CA ILE A 3 -10.85 -2.39 -0.54
C ILE A 3 -12.19 -1.82 -0.10
N VAL A 4 -12.15 -0.77 0.70
CA VAL A 4 -13.34 -0.24 1.35
C VAL A 4 -14.03 0.85 0.55
N GLY A 5 -13.29 1.68 -0.16
CA GLY A 5 -13.90 2.76 -0.92
C GLY A 5 -13.24 2.99 -2.26
N GLY A 6 -13.81 3.89 -3.05
CA GLY A 6 -13.26 4.28 -4.34
C GLY A 6 -13.63 3.35 -5.48
N LYS A 7 -12.87 3.44 -6.56
CA LYS A 7 -13.20 2.70 -7.80
C LYS A 7 -13.15 1.19 -7.68
N TRP A 8 -12.39 0.68 -6.70
CA TRP A 8 -12.27 -0.77 -6.50
C TRP A 8 -13.01 -1.26 -5.26
N ARG A 9 -13.93 -0.49 -4.78
CA ARG A 9 -14.68 -0.82 -3.56
C ARG A 9 -15.22 -2.23 -3.59
N GLY A 10 -15.00 -2.97 -2.51
CA GLY A 10 -15.49 -4.34 -2.36
C GLY A 10 -14.60 -5.40 -2.99
N ARG A 11 -13.58 -5.01 -3.74
CA ARG A 11 -12.69 -5.97 -4.39
C ARG A 11 -11.73 -6.57 -3.37
N GLN A 12 -11.37 -7.81 -3.61
CA GLN A 12 -10.52 -8.58 -2.69
C GLN A 12 -9.06 -8.20 -2.83
N ILE A 13 -8.36 -8.18 -1.70
CA ILE A 13 -6.91 -8.04 -1.65
C ILE A 13 -6.38 -9.39 -1.17
N GLU A 14 -5.41 -9.93 -1.89
CA GLU A 14 -4.85 -11.23 -1.56
C GLU A 14 -4.10 -11.17 -0.22
N ALA A 15 -4.50 -12.00 0.73
CA ALA A 15 -3.86 -12.06 2.04
C ALA A 15 -2.70 -13.03 2.03
N PRO A 16 -1.72 -12.87 2.89
CA PRO A 16 -0.59 -13.77 2.95
C PRO A 16 -1.01 -15.13 3.39
N ASP A 17 -0.74 -16.12 2.57
CA ASP A 17 -0.96 -17.52 2.83
C ASP A 17 -2.29 -17.85 3.46
N GLY A 18 -3.28 -17.09 3.12
CA GLY A 18 -4.61 -17.34 3.59
C GLY A 18 -4.83 -17.09 5.04
N ARG A 19 -3.88 -16.50 5.74
CA ARG A 19 -4.06 -16.21 7.11
C ARG A 19 -3.68 -14.82 7.41
N ASP A 20 -4.37 -14.24 8.29
CA ASP A 20 -4.15 -12.94 8.73
C ASP A 20 -3.43 -12.95 9.97
N VAL A 21 -2.28 -13.50 9.98
CA VAL A 21 -1.59 -13.75 11.14
C VAL A 21 -1.01 -12.60 11.80
N THR A 22 -0.49 -11.68 11.08
CA THR A 22 0.18 -10.58 11.64
C THR A 22 -0.80 -9.52 11.84
N ARG A 23 -0.62 -8.67 12.68
CA ARG A 23 -1.36 -7.63 13.00
C ARG A 23 -2.09 -7.02 11.96
N PRO A 24 -3.21 -7.32 11.80
CA PRO A 24 -3.96 -6.82 10.73
C PRO A 24 -4.34 -5.40 10.97
N THR A 25 -4.14 -4.62 9.98
CA THR A 25 -4.84 -3.38 9.90
C THR A 25 -6.20 -3.76 9.40
N THR A 26 -7.20 -3.66 10.24
CA THR A 26 -8.56 -4.06 9.84
C THR A 26 -9.07 -3.16 8.75
N ASP A 27 -10.10 -3.62 8.05
CA ASP A 27 -10.76 -2.81 7.03
C ASP A 27 -11.23 -1.49 7.62
N ARG A 28 -11.73 -1.52 8.83
CA ARG A 28 -12.22 -0.32 9.50
C ARG A 28 -11.11 0.67 9.80
N THR A 29 -9.99 0.18 10.31
CA THR A 29 -8.84 1.03 10.60
C THR A 29 -8.30 1.65 9.32
N ARG A 30 -8.21 0.84 8.26
CA ARG A 30 -7.74 1.34 6.98
C ARG A 30 -8.67 2.41 6.42
N GLU A 31 -9.96 2.23 6.58
CA GLU A 31 -10.92 3.23 6.16
C GLU A 31 -10.71 4.53 6.91
N GLN A 32 -10.50 4.46 8.21
CA GLN A 32 -10.28 5.65 9.02
C GLN A 32 -9.02 6.40 8.57
N ILE A 33 -7.94 5.66 8.35
CA ILE A 33 -6.69 6.26 7.92
C ILE A 33 -6.85 6.90 6.54
N ALA A 34 -7.47 6.19 5.62
CA ALA A 34 -7.69 6.71 4.27
C ALA A 34 -8.55 7.97 4.29
N SER A 35 -9.57 7.99 5.14
CA SER A 35 -10.42 9.16 5.26
C SER A 35 -9.67 10.37 5.81
N MET A 36 -8.78 10.14 6.77
CA MET A 36 -7.95 11.20 7.32
C MET A 36 -7.00 11.76 6.27
N ILE A 37 -6.37 10.90 5.50
CA ILE A 37 -5.46 11.31 4.44
C ILE A 37 -6.22 12.11 3.37
N LEU A 38 -7.38 11.62 2.99
CA LEU A 38 -8.18 12.28 1.97
C LEU A 38 -8.62 13.66 2.46
N SER A 39 -9.03 13.75 3.71
CA SER A 39 -9.43 15.02 4.30
C SER A 39 -8.27 16.02 4.33
N ALA A 40 -7.09 15.55 4.70
CA ALA A 40 -5.90 16.40 4.72
C ALA A 40 -5.50 16.88 3.32
N ALA A 41 -5.86 16.11 2.29
CA ALA A 41 -5.57 16.45 0.91
C ALA A 41 -6.69 17.26 0.25
N GLY A 42 -7.64 17.75 1.01
CA GLY A 42 -8.75 18.52 0.46
C GLY A 42 -9.75 17.69 -0.32
N LEU A 43 -9.85 16.42 0.04
CA LEU A 43 -10.77 15.44 -0.60
C LEU A 43 -10.39 15.11 -2.05
N ASP A 44 -9.17 15.37 -2.43
CA ASP A 44 -8.73 15.14 -3.80
C ASP A 44 -7.29 14.63 -3.82
N LEU A 45 -7.11 13.39 -4.22
CA LEU A 45 -5.79 12.78 -4.34
C LEU A 45 -5.28 12.76 -5.79
N SER A 46 -5.95 13.45 -6.70
CA SER A 46 -5.54 13.49 -8.10
C SER A 46 -4.08 13.94 -8.21
N GLY A 47 -3.32 13.25 -9.03
CA GLY A 47 -1.92 13.58 -9.24
C GLY A 47 -0.99 13.19 -8.10
N THR A 48 -1.52 12.65 -7.02
CA THR A 48 -0.71 12.31 -5.85
C THR A 48 -0.03 10.96 -6.02
N SER A 49 1.27 10.92 -5.71
CA SER A 49 2.03 9.67 -5.63
C SER A 49 2.11 9.24 -4.19
N VAL A 50 1.89 7.95 -3.95
CA VAL A 50 1.88 7.35 -2.61
C VAL A 50 3.06 6.40 -2.48
N LEU A 51 3.73 6.44 -1.34
CA LEU A 51 4.74 5.45 -0.99
C LEU A 51 4.25 4.63 0.20
N ASP A 52 4.16 3.31 0.01
CA ASP A 52 3.81 2.38 1.06
C ASP A 52 5.07 1.58 1.38
N ALA A 53 5.83 2.02 2.37
CA ALA A 53 7.21 1.59 2.56
C ALA A 53 7.38 0.23 3.21
N PHE A 54 6.38 -0.27 3.92
CA PHE A 54 6.38 -1.61 4.51
C PHE A 54 5.06 -2.23 4.11
N ALA A 55 4.95 -2.53 2.85
CA ALA A 55 3.64 -2.70 2.23
C ALA A 55 2.86 -3.93 2.65
N GLY A 56 3.53 -5.05 2.92
CA GLY A 56 2.83 -6.28 3.26
C GLY A 56 1.87 -6.70 2.16
N SER A 57 0.58 -6.65 2.45
CA SER A 57 -0.43 -6.98 1.44
C SER A 57 -0.64 -5.87 0.42
N GLY A 58 -0.12 -4.67 0.71
CA GLY A 58 -0.35 -3.51 -0.13
C GLY A 58 -1.69 -2.86 0.08
N ALA A 59 -2.41 -3.26 1.13
CA ALA A 59 -3.77 -2.81 1.33
C ALA A 59 -3.90 -1.29 1.42
N MET A 60 -2.98 -0.62 2.11
CA MET A 60 -3.09 0.82 2.28
C MET A 60 -2.84 1.58 0.98
N GLY A 61 -1.78 1.24 0.26
CA GLY A 61 -1.50 1.88 -1.02
C GLY A 61 -2.58 1.61 -2.05
N LEU A 62 -3.09 0.39 -2.07
CA LEU A 62 -4.17 0.04 -2.99
C LEU A 62 -5.46 0.78 -2.64
N GLU A 63 -5.72 0.97 -1.34
CA GLU A 63 -6.87 1.73 -0.90
C GLU A 63 -6.80 3.18 -1.40
N LEU A 64 -5.63 3.80 -1.29
CA LEU A 64 -5.46 5.17 -1.73
C LEU A 64 -5.53 5.30 -3.25
N LEU A 65 -5.00 4.31 -3.98
CA LEU A 65 -5.19 4.28 -5.43
C LEU A 65 -6.66 4.20 -5.78
N SER A 66 -7.40 3.36 -5.08
CA SER A 66 -8.83 3.21 -5.31
C SER A 66 -9.56 4.53 -5.09
N ARG A 67 -9.06 5.35 -4.18
CA ARG A 67 -9.69 6.62 -3.84
C ARG A 67 -9.17 7.80 -4.63
N GLY A 68 -8.39 7.56 -5.67
CA GLY A 68 -8.03 8.60 -6.61
C GLY A 68 -6.57 8.97 -6.73
N ALA A 69 -5.68 8.37 -5.94
CA ALA A 69 -4.26 8.64 -6.09
C ALA A 69 -3.79 8.24 -7.48
N ALA A 70 -2.80 8.95 -8.00
CA ALA A 70 -2.33 8.72 -9.35
C ALA A 70 -1.49 7.46 -9.45
N ARG A 71 -0.68 7.19 -8.46
CA ARG A 71 0.18 6.01 -8.46
C ARG A 71 0.60 5.66 -7.05
N ALA A 72 0.99 4.42 -6.85
CA ALA A 72 1.51 3.95 -5.58
C ALA A 72 2.74 3.10 -5.80
N THR A 73 3.75 3.33 -4.97
CA THR A 73 4.97 2.54 -4.95
C THR A 73 5.00 1.77 -3.65
N PHE A 74 5.22 0.46 -3.75
CA PHE A 74 5.18 -0.44 -2.62
C PHE A 74 6.56 -1.05 -2.40
N LEU A 75 7.03 -1.02 -1.17
CA LEU A 75 8.31 -1.62 -0.82
C LEU A 75 8.08 -2.70 0.21
N ASP A 76 8.72 -3.85 0.03
CA ASP A 76 8.68 -4.90 1.02
C ASP A 76 9.91 -5.78 0.84
N ARG A 77 10.49 -6.25 1.94
CA ARG A 77 11.64 -7.11 1.83
C ARG A 77 11.26 -8.55 1.48
N ASP A 78 10.01 -8.93 1.66
CA ASP A 78 9.54 -10.28 1.33
C ASP A 78 9.12 -10.31 -0.13
N ARG A 79 9.84 -11.10 -0.94
CA ARG A 79 9.54 -11.23 -2.36
C ARG A 79 8.16 -11.79 -2.61
N ARG A 80 7.65 -12.62 -1.71
CA ARG A 80 6.30 -13.16 -1.84
C ARG A 80 5.26 -12.07 -1.65
N ALA A 81 5.53 -11.13 -0.76
CA ALA A 81 4.65 -9.99 -0.58
C ALA A 81 4.60 -9.15 -1.85
N VAL A 82 5.76 -8.88 -2.44
CA VAL A 82 5.84 -8.11 -3.68
C VAL A 82 5.05 -8.81 -4.79
N ALA A 83 5.20 -10.12 -4.92
CA ALA A 83 4.47 -10.89 -5.93
C ALA A 83 2.97 -10.83 -5.71
N ARG A 84 2.54 -10.91 -4.45
CA ARG A 84 1.11 -10.83 -4.13
C ARG A 84 0.54 -9.46 -4.48
N ILE A 85 1.27 -8.40 -4.19
CA ILE A 85 0.83 -7.05 -4.54
C ILE A 85 0.64 -6.93 -6.05
N LYS A 86 1.60 -7.43 -6.81
CA LYS A 86 1.50 -7.40 -8.26
C LYS A 86 0.29 -8.18 -8.77
N ARG A 87 0.03 -9.35 -8.19
CA ARG A 87 -1.15 -10.15 -8.58
C ARG A 87 -2.44 -9.43 -8.23
N THR A 88 -2.51 -8.84 -7.05
CA THR A 88 -3.70 -8.10 -6.64
C THR A 88 -3.93 -6.93 -7.58
N ALA A 89 -2.90 -6.17 -7.87
CA ALA A 89 -3.02 -5.03 -8.78
C ALA A 89 -3.51 -5.46 -10.16
N SER A 90 -2.98 -6.56 -10.66
CA SER A 90 -3.40 -7.08 -11.94
C SER A 90 -4.88 -7.49 -11.92
N SER A 91 -5.30 -8.15 -10.85
CA SER A 91 -6.68 -8.57 -10.74
C SER A 91 -7.63 -7.40 -10.61
N LEU A 92 -7.17 -6.28 -10.07
CA LEU A 92 -7.98 -5.07 -9.97
C LEU A 92 -8.04 -4.30 -11.28
N GLY A 93 -7.20 -4.66 -12.24
CA GLY A 93 -7.15 -3.95 -13.51
C GLY A 93 -6.32 -2.68 -13.47
N ALA A 94 -5.38 -2.59 -12.54
CA ALA A 94 -4.50 -1.43 -12.48
C ALA A 94 -3.69 -1.33 -13.76
N VAL A 95 -3.55 -0.13 -14.28
CA VAL A 95 -2.81 0.06 -15.52
C VAL A 95 -1.32 0.20 -15.23
N PRO A 96 -0.46 -0.05 -16.22
CA PRO A 96 0.97 0.15 -16.05
C PRO A 96 1.25 1.58 -15.62
N GLY A 97 2.12 1.74 -14.66
CA GLY A 97 2.44 3.04 -14.12
C GLY A 97 1.66 3.44 -12.89
N GLU A 98 0.54 2.77 -12.62
CA GLU A 98 -0.18 3.02 -11.37
C GLU A 98 0.47 2.33 -10.19
N VAL A 99 1.09 1.19 -10.42
CA VAL A 99 1.66 0.37 -9.35
C VAL A 99 3.10 0.02 -9.65
N SER A 100 3.97 0.28 -8.69
CA SER A 100 5.36 -0.19 -8.73
C SER A 100 5.63 -0.91 -7.42
N ALA A 101 6.01 -2.16 -7.47
CA ALA A 101 6.29 -2.93 -6.27
C ALA A 101 7.73 -3.44 -6.33
N LEU A 102 8.52 -3.08 -5.32
CA LEU A 102 9.94 -3.36 -5.29
C LEU A 102 10.31 -4.17 -4.06
N GLY A 103 11.13 -5.18 -4.26
CA GLY A 103 11.62 -6.02 -3.18
C GLY A 103 12.94 -5.51 -2.64
N GLY A 104 13.06 -5.45 -1.33
CA GLY A 104 14.30 -5.06 -0.68
C GLY A 104 14.07 -4.34 0.62
N ASP A 105 15.18 -3.91 1.22
CA ASP A 105 15.12 -3.17 2.47
C ASP A 105 14.63 -1.75 2.17
N ALA A 106 13.56 -1.34 2.82
CA ALA A 106 12.95 -0.04 2.60
C ALA A 106 13.94 1.11 2.79
N LEU A 107 14.78 1.03 3.83
CA LEU A 107 15.73 2.10 4.07
C LEU A 107 16.76 2.22 2.96
N ARG A 108 17.22 1.09 2.44
CA ARG A 108 18.18 1.11 1.34
C ARG A 108 17.53 1.56 0.05
N LEU A 109 16.31 1.11 -0.20
CA LEU A 109 15.61 1.49 -1.42
C LEU A 109 15.32 2.99 -1.43
N CYS A 110 15.04 3.58 -0.28
CA CYS A 110 14.76 5.00 -0.20
C CYS A 110 16.00 5.88 -0.43
N GLU A 111 17.18 5.30 -0.39
CA GLU A 111 18.40 6.03 -0.73
C GLU A 111 18.54 6.25 -2.22
N ARG A 112 17.70 5.63 -3.01
CA ARG A 112 17.74 5.77 -4.46
C ARG A 112 16.55 6.58 -4.92
N SER A 113 16.57 6.92 -6.19
CA SER A 113 15.42 7.54 -6.79
C SER A 113 14.36 6.47 -7.03
N LEU A 114 13.25 6.56 -6.36
CA LEU A 114 12.17 5.59 -6.48
C LEU A 114 11.20 5.98 -7.58
N PRO A 115 10.60 4.98 -8.27
CA PRO A 115 9.54 5.29 -9.23
C PRO A 115 8.40 5.99 -8.50
N GLY A 116 7.84 7.00 -9.11
CA GLY A 116 6.73 7.75 -8.53
C GLY A 116 7.14 8.94 -7.70
N ALA A 117 8.42 9.06 -7.34
CA ALA A 117 8.87 10.21 -6.55
C ALA A 117 8.75 11.51 -7.36
N PRO A 118 8.50 12.63 -6.70
CA PRO A 118 8.33 12.78 -5.26
C PRO A 118 6.93 12.34 -4.82
N PHE A 119 6.83 11.96 -3.54
CA PHE A 119 5.59 11.42 -3.00
C PHE A 119 4.83 12.47 -2.20
N GLY A 120 3.51 12.53 -2.42
CA GLY A 120 2.65 13.39 -1.63
C GLY A 120 2.18 12.74 -0.35
N VAL A 121 2.18 11.39 -0.32
CA VAL A 121 1.80 10.63 0.88
C VAL A 121 2.84 9.54 1.08
N VAL A 122 3.36 9.43 2.29
CA VAL A 122 4.28 8.37 2.66
C VAL A 122 3.68 7.64 3.85
N PHE A 123 3.44 6.35 3.68
CA PHE A 123 2.88 5.52 4.74
C PHE A 123 3.97 4.61 5.28
N LEU A 124 4.23 4.71 6.57
CA LEU A 124 5.25 3.93 7.25
C LEU A 124 4.62 3.12 8.37
N ASP A 125 4.55 1.82 8.18
CA ASP A 125 4.00 0.93 9.19
C ASP A 125 4.93 -0.26 9.34
N PRO A 126 6.11 -0.05 9.93
CA PRO A 126 7.09 -1.13 10.04
C PRO A 126 6.60 -2.25 10.95
N PRO A 127 7.05 -3.47 10.71
CA PRO A 127 6.68 -4.56 11.58
C PRO A 127 7.34 -4.37 12.93
N TYR A 128 6.56 -4.52 13.98
CA TYR A 128 7.08 -4.38 15.32
C TYR A 128 7.31 -5.72 15.98
N ALA A 129 7.37 -6.68 15.20
CA ALA A 129 7.59 -7.96 15.76
C ALA A 129 8.83 -8.07 16.51
N LEU A 130 9.43 -7.42 16.73
CA LEU A 130 10.58 -7.58 17.35
C LEU A 130 10.83 -7.58 18.66
N ASP A 131 10.69 -7.61 18.69
CA ASP A 131 10.98 -7.64 19.52
C ASP A 131 11.67 -7.60 20.12
N ALA A 132 11.60 -7.85 20.19
CA ALA A 132 12.06 -7.81 20.59
C ALA A 132 12.96 -7.68 21.22
N GLY A 133 13.20 -7.73 21.45
CA GLY A 133 13.87 -7.57 22.04
C GLY A 133 14.37 -6.76 22.30
N GLU A 134 14.09 -6.43 21.92
CA GLU A 134 14.17 -5.73 22.18
C GLU A 134 13.96 -5.45 22.74
#